data_b419598143eadb88389bd163946fac40
#
_entry.id   b419598143eadb88389bd163946fac40
#
_cell.length_a   1.000
_cell.length_b   1.000
_cell.length_c   1.000
_cell.angle_alpha   90.00
_cell.angle_beta   90.00
_cell.angle_gamma   90.00
#
_symmetry.space_group_name_H-M   'P 1'
#
loop_
_entity.id
_entity.type
_entity.pdbx_description
1 polymer ?
#
loop_
_entity_poly.entity_id
_entity_poly.type
_entity_poly.pdbx_seq_one_letter_code
_entity_poly.pdbx_strand_id
1 'polypeptide(L)'
;MADIEVDYCVVGAGFAGLTAALRLKQAGHTVALMEARDRIGGRTFTETRDDGSWIDRGGAWIGPGQDRIYALIDEFGVETYKQYTDGEAMMVVDGKQYRYKGTIPLRMRPWATADLGGGFFGLGQMCKTIPLEAPWEAKKAAKWDAISLAKWLGGNTLSKPAHDLLETAVAGCYTSPASEVSMLFLLYQM
;
A
#
# COMPACT_ATOMS: atom_id res chain seq x y z
N MET A 1 -40.46 12.23 6.52
CA MET A 1 -39.19 12.37 5.77
C MET A 1 -39.59 12.37 4.31
N ALA A 2 -39.06 13.28 3.50
CA ALA A 2 -39.31 13.22 2.06
C ALA A 2 -38.54 12.04 1.48
N ASP A 3 -39.22 11.19 0.70
CA ASP A 3 -38.57 10.13 -0.05
C ASP A 3 -37.74 10.78 -1.18
N ILE A 4 -36.50 10.32 -1.33
CA ILE A 4 -35.60 10.77 -2.41
C ILE A 4 -35.58 9.66 -3.44
N GLU A 5 -36.12 9.95 -4.63
CA GLU A 5 -36.11 9.04 -5.76
C GLU A 5 -34.92 9.35 -6.67
N VAL A 6 -34.05 8.37 -6.90
CA VAL A 6 -32.86 8.48 -7.73
C VAL A 6 -32.59 7.17 -8.45
N ASP A 7 -31.88 7.23 -9.59
CA ASP A 7 -31.49 6.02 -10.33
C ASP A 7 -30.48 5.16 -9.54
N TYR A 8 -29.56 5.82 -8.80
CA TYR A 8 -28.51 5.14 -8.05
C TYR A 8 -28.29 5.77 -6.68
N CYS A 9 -28.12 4.92 -5.67
CA CYS A 9 -27.67 5.29 -4.35
C CYS A 9 -26.25 4.75 -4.12
N VAL A 10 -25.28 5.64 -3.93
CA VAL A 10 -23.90 5.30 -3.63
C VAL A 10 -23.65 5.45 -2.13
N VAL A 11 -23.16 4.40 -1.47
CA VAL A 11 -22.91 4.41 -0.02
C VAL A 11 -21.41 4.56 0.24
N GLY A 12 -21.05 5.63 0.95
CA GLY A 12 -19.69 5.99 1.32
C GLY A 12 -19.04 7.02 0.38
N ALA A 13 -18.60 8.15 0.94
CA ALA A 13 -17.95 9.24 0.23
C ALA A 13 -16.41 9.19 0.32
N GLY A 14 -15.82 7.99 0.22
CA GLY A 14 -14.39 7.80 -0.05
C GLY A 14 -14.09 7.86 -1.56
N PHE A 15 -12.84 7.66 -1.98
CA PHE A 15 -12.44 7.71 -3.40
C PHE A 15 -13.32 6.86 -4.31
N ALA A 16 -13.62 5.62 -3.93
CA ALA A 16 -14.43 4.71 -4.73
C ALA A 16 -15.86 5.25 -4.93
N GLY A 17 -16.52 5.66 -3.84
CA GLY A 17 -17.89 6.17 -3.91
C GLY A 17 -18.00 7.50 -4.62
N LEU A 18 -17.09 8.44 -4.36
CA LEU A 18 -17.04 9.72 -5.06
C LEU A 18 -16.81 9.54 -6.56
N THR A 19 -15.88 8.65 -6.94
CA THR A 19 -15.61 8.36 -8.35
C THR A 19 -16.81 7.69 -9.01
N ALA A 20 -17.45 6.72 -8.36
CA ALA A 20 -18.63 6.05 -8.88
C ALA A 20 -19.79 7.06 -9.09
N ALA A 21 -20.07 7.89 -8.07
CA ALA A 21 -21.11 8.92 -8.16
C ALA A 21 -20.83 9.93 -9.30
N LEU A 22 -19.57 10.35 -9.45
CA LEU A 22 -19.14 11.24 -10.52
C LEU A 22 -19.40 10.61 -11.91
N ARG A 23 -18.96 9.37 -12.11
CA ARG A 23 -19.13 8.68 -13.42
C ARG A 23 -20.60 8.44 -13.75
N LEU A 24 -21.41 8.05 -12.77
CA LEU A 24 -22.86 7.90 -12.96
C LEU A 24 -23.52 9.23 -13.33
N LYS A 25 -23.15 10.32 -12.64
CA LYS A 25 -23.66 11.66 -12.96
C LYS A 25 -23.22 12.12 -14.35
N GLN A 26 -21.98 11.86 -14.75
CA GLN A 26 -21.48 12.16 -16.10
C GLN A 26 -22.22 11.34 -17.19
N ALA A 27 -22.69 10.14 -16.84
CA ALA A 27 -23.51 9.31 -17.70
C ALA A 27 -24.99 9.74 -17.76
N GLY A 28 -25.39 10.82 -17.06
CA GLY A 28 -26.73 11.39 -17.10
C GLY A 28 -27.70 10.84 -16.05
N HIS A 29 -27.23 10.04 -15.10
CA HIS A 29 -28.07 9.48 -14.06
C HIS A 29 -28.25 10.42 -12.86
N THR A 30 -29.40 10.30 -12.18
CA THR A 30 -29.62 10.90 -10.87
C THR A 30 -28.99 10.04 -9.79
N VAL A 31 -28.21 10.68 -8.90
CA VAL A 31 -27.39 9.96 -7.91
C VAL A 31 -27.55 10.57 -6.52
N ALA A 32 -27.83 9.75 -5.53
CA ALA A 32 -27.69 10.09 -4.12
C ALA A 32 -26.38 9.48 -3.58
N LEU A 33 -25.54 10.31 -2.95
CA LEU A 33 -24.33 9.87 -2.26
C LEU A 33 -24.55 9.97 -0.75
N MET A 34 -24.48 8.84 -0.06
CA MET A 34 -24.71 8.74 1.38
C MET A 34 -23.38 8.53 2.10
N GLU A 35 -23.08 9.37 3.09
CA GLU A 35 -21.89 9.24 3.95
C GLU A 35 -22.34 9.21 5.41
N ALA A 36 -21.78 8.27 6.17
CA ALA A 36 -22.13 8.07 7.58
C ALA A 36 -21.45 9.07 8.53
N ARG A 37 -20.32 9.66 8.11
CA ARG A 37 -19.58 10.66 8.86
C ARG A 37 -19.99 12.06 8.44
N ASP A 38 -19.56 13.03 9.21
CA ASP A 38 -19.70 14.46 8.93
C ASP A 38 -18.68 15.01 7.91
N ARG A 39 -17.87 14.11 7.30
CA ARG A 39 -16.85 14.45 6.32
C ARG A 39 -16.76 13.45 5.18
N ILE A 40 -16.33 13.90 4.04
CA ILE A 40 -15.95 13.07 2.89
C ILE A 40 -14.49 12.60 2.98
N GLY A 41 -14.03 11.80 2.01
CA GLY A 41 -12.64 11.36 1.85
C GLY A 41 -12.35 9.95 2.37
N GLY A 42 -13.15 9.43 3.30
CA GLY A 42 -12.95 8.07 3.83
C GLY A 42 -11.59 7.90 4.52
N ARG A 43 -10.70 7.08 3.94
CA ARG A 43 -9.34 6.83 4.43
C ARG A 43 -8.33 7.93 4.07
N THR A 44 -8.70 8.91 3.26
CA THR A 44 -7.94 10.16 3.08
C THR A 44 -8.54 11.22 3.98
N PHE A 45 -7.70 11.96 4.65
CA PHE A 45 -8.11 13.04 5.53
C PHE A 45 -7.01 14.08 5.65
N THR A 46 -7.28 15.27 5.15
CA THR A 46 -6.40 16.43 5.30
C THR A 46 -7.00 17.35 6.35
N GLU A 47 -6.22 17.66 7.38
CA GLU A 47 -6.57 18.62 8.42
C GLU A 47 -5.87 19.93 8.16
N THR A 48 -6.61 21.01 8.07
CA THR A 48 -6.08 22.38 7.97
C THR A 48 -6.06 23.01 9.36
N ARG A 49 -4.94 23.61 9.73
CA ARG A 49 -4.74 24.32 11.00
C ARG A 49 -5.10 25.79 10.88
N ASP A 50 -5.24 26.46 12.02
CA ASP A 50 -5.61 27.88 12.08
C ASP A 50 -4.56 28.81 11.41
N ASP A 51 -3.30 28.38 11.36
CA ASP A 51 -2.21 29.10 10.70
C ASP A 51 -2.16 28.91 9.18
N GLY A 52 -3.11 28.15 8.60
CA GLY A 52 -3.18 27.80 7.19
C GLY A 52 -2.30 26.63 6.77
N SER A 53 -1.50 26.08 7.68
CA SER A 53 -0.77 24.84 7.42
C SER A 53 -1.73 23.65 7.38
N TRP A 54 -1.33 22.58 6.71
CA TRP A 54 -2.14 21.37 6.60
C TRP A 54 -1.33 20.12 6.87
N ILE A 55 -2.01 19.06 7.26
CA ILE A 55 -1.41 17.75 7.49
C ILE A 55 -2.35 16.65 6.98
N ASP A 56 -1.81 15.73 6.22
CA ASP A 56 -2.53 14.52 5.82
C ASP A 56 -2.45 13.48 6.93
N ARG A 57 -3.61 13.13 7.47
CA ARG A 57 -3.77 12.08 8.50
C ARG A 57 -4.17 10.73 7.91
N GLY A 58 -4.23 10.63 6.59
CA GLY A 58 -4.64 9.45 5.86
C GLY A 58 -3.72 9.13 4.69
N GLY A 59 -4.27 8.54 3.64
CA GLY A 59 -3.53 8.25 2.41
C GLY A 59 -3.04 9.54 1.74
N ALA A 60 -1.73 9.65 1.56
CA ALA A 60 -1.07 10.83 1.02
C ALA A 60 -0.08 10.49 -0.11
N TRP A 61 0.37 9.25 -0.20
CA TRP A 61 1.38 8.86 -1.18
C TRP A 61 0.76 8.14 -2.37
N ILE A 62 1.31 8.45 -3.54
CA ILE A 62 1.02 7.78 -4.79
C ILE A 62 2.34 7.30 -5.40
N GLY A 63 2.29 6.25 -6.21
CA GLY A 63 3.47 5.66 -6.80
C GLY A 63 3.21 4.98 -8.15
N PRO A 64 4.27 4.53 -8.81
CA PRO A 64 4.18 3.82 -10.10
C PRO A 64 3.19 2.65 -10.04
N GLY A 65 2.44 2.43 -11.13
CA GLY A 65 1.43 1.39 -11.24
C GLY A 65 0.04 1.77 -10.71
N GLN A 66 -0.11 2.95 -10.14
CA GLN A 66 -1.41 3.48 -9.66
C GLN A 66 -2.09 4.36 -10.72
N ASP A 67 -2.26 3.86 -11.93
CA ASP A 67 -2.70 4.62 -13.11
C ASP A 67 -4.05 5.30 -12.92
N ARG A 68 -4.96 4.68 -12.17
CA ARG A 68 -6.30 5.23 -11.92
C ARG A 68 -6.27 6.49 -11.07
N ILE A 69 -5.38 6.58 -10.08
CA ILE A 69 -5.24 7.80 -9.27
C ILE A 69 -4.53 8.89 -10.06
N TYR A 70 -3.54 8.53 -10.90
CA TYR A 70 -2.92 9.50 -11.82
C TYR A 70 -3.93 10.08 -12.80
N ALA A 71 -4.83 9.26 -13.37
CA ALA A 71 -5.91 9.75 -14.22
C ALA A 71 -6.84 10.74 -13.51
N LEU A 72 -7.16 10.51 -12.23
CA LEU A 72 -7.95 11.47 -11.45
C LEU A 72 -7.15 12.74 -11.15
N ILE A 73 -5.87 12.64 -10.86
CA ILE A 73 -4.97 13.78 -10.64
C ILE A 73 -4.97 14.68 -11.88
N ASP A 74 -4.80 14.10 -13.07
CA ASP A 74 -4.80 14.82 -14.34
C ASP A 74 -6.17 15.43 -14.62
N GLU A 75 -7.27 14.67 -14.42
CA GLU A 75 -8.64 15.15 -14.63
C GLU A 75 -8.98 16.37 -13.76
N PHE A 76 -8.51 16.39 -12.52
CA PHE A 76 -8.80 17.46 -11.56
C PHE A 76 -7.69 18.53 -11.46
N GLY A 77 -6.61 18.39 -12.21
CA GLY A 77 -5.47 19.31 -12.17
C GLY A 77 -4.79 19.40 -10.81
N VAL A 78 -4.69 18.27 -10.10
CA VAL A 78 -4.06 18.23 -8.77
C VAL A 78 -2.56 18.21 -8.91
N GLU A 79 -1.87 19.12 -8.22
CA GLU A 79 -0.41 19.14 -8.19
C GLU A 79 0.16 18.03 -7.31
N THR A 80 1.24 17.43 -7.79
CA THR A 80 2.00 16.43 -7.04
C THR A 80 3.45 16.84 -6.89
N TYR A 81 4.08 16.41 -5.82
CA TYR A 81 5.51 16.68 -5.58
C TYR A 81 6.22 15.43 -5.09
N LYS A 82 7.53 15.39 -5.30
CA LYS A 82 8.34 14.26 -4.85
C LYS A 82 8.47 14.28 -3.33
N GLN A 83 8.34 13.10 -2.71
CA GLN A 83 8.66 12.97 -1.30
C GLN A 83 10.10 13.41 -1.04
N TYR A 84 10.31 14.19 0.02
CA TYR A 84 11.65 14.57 0.46
C TYR A 84 12.44 13.35 0.92
N THR A 85 13.58 13.10 0.29
CA THR A 85 14.44 11.94 0.56
C THR A 85 15.90 12.32 0.80
N ASP A 86 16.22 13.63 0.89
CA ASP A 86 17.57 14.09 1.13
C ASP A 86 17.99 13.82 2.57
N GLY A 87 19.26 13.45 2.76
CA GLY A 87 19.80 13.15 4.06
C GLY A 87 20.06 11.67 4.31
N GLU A 88 20.04 11.28 5.57
CA GLU A 88 20.22 9.90 6.00
C GLU A 88 18.97 9.39 6.70
N ALA A 89 18.55 8.19 6.34
CA ALA A 89 17.56 7.46 7.09
C ALA A 89 18.22 6.76 8.29
N MET A 90 17.44 6.51 9.33
CA MET A 90 17.90 5.81 10.53
C MET A 90 17.06 4.55 10.73
N MET A 91 17.73 3.46 11.01
CA MET A 91 17.13 2.17 11.36
C MET A 91 17.67 1.71 12.70
N VAL A 92 16.81 1.15 13.53
CA VAL A 92 17.19 0.53 14.80
C VAL A 92 16.95 -0.98 14.69
N VAL A 93 18.01 -1.77 14.85
CA VAL A 93 17.96 -3.23 14.85
C VAL A 93 18.71 -3.74 16.08
N ASP A 94 18.08 -4.58 16.88
CA ASP A 94 18.63 -5.12 18.14
C ASP A 94 19.23 -4.02 19.04
N GLY A 95 18.52 -2.88 19.17
CA GLY A 95 18.97 -1.73 19.97
C GLY A 95 20.12 -0.92 19.38
N LYS A 96 20.64 -1.29 18.21
CA LYS A 96 21.72 -0.56 17.53
C LYS A 96 21.15 0.33 16.44
N GLN A 97 21.62 1.58 16.40
CA GLN A 97 21.25 2.56 15.39
C GLN A 97 22.17 2.44 14.17
N TYR A 98 21.56 2.40 12.99
CA TYR A 98 22.25 2.40 11.69
C TYR A 98 21.76 3.59 10.88
N ARG A 99 22.68 4.47 10.49
CA ARG A 99 22.40 5.54 9.53
C ARG A 99 22.78 5.08 8.13
N TYR A 100 21.91 5.33 7.15
CA TYR A 100 22.15 4.93 5.77
C TYR A 100 21.53 5.91 4.78
N LYS A 101 22.07 5.92 3.56
CA LYS A 101 21.49 6.65 2.41
C LYS A 101 20.84 5.66 1.46
N GLY A 102 19.77 6.10 0.80
CA GLY A 102 19.00 5.27 -0.14
C GLY A 102 17.91 4.45 0.53
N THR A 103 17.33 3.52 -0.22
CA THR A 103 16.12 2.78 0.19
C THR A 103 16.43 1.56 1.06
N ILE A 104 17.60 0.94 0.89
CA ILE A 104 17.96 -0.29 1.59
C ILE A 104 19.18 -0.02 2.49
N PRO A 105 19.14 -0.40 3.77
CA PRO A 105 20.25 -0.22 4.69
C PRO A 105 21.38 -1.25 4.43
N LEU A 106 22.27 -0.95 3.49
CA LEU A 106 23.39 -1.84 3.15
C LEU A 106 24.53 -1.86 4.18
N ARG A 107 24.44 -1.09 5.27
CA ARG A 107 25.46 -1.06 6.35
C ARG A 107 25.27 -2.13 7.43
N MET A 108 24.52 -3.17 7.15
CA MET A 108 24.47 -4.37 7.98
C MET A 108 25.73 -5.25 7.79
N ARG A 109 25.86 -6.28 8.62
CA ARG A 109 26.93 -7.26 8.42
C ARG A 109 26.82 -7.89 7.02
N PRO A 110 27.92 -8.11 6.29
CA PRO A 110 27.88 -8.55 4.88
C PRO A 110 27.01 -9.78 4.62
N TRP A 111 27.03 -10.75 5.54
CA TRP A 111 26.19 -11.95 5.44
C TRP A 111 24.69 -11.66 5.60
N ALA A 112 24.31 -10.71 6.47
CA ALA A 112 22.91 -10.31 6.63
C ALA A 112 22.40 -9.52 5.41
N THR A 113 23.27 -8.71 4.80
CA THR A 113 22.97 -8.03 3.54
C THR A 113 22.80 -9.00 2.39
N ALA A 114 23.64 -10.03 2.29
CA ALA A 114 23.52 -11.08 1.29
C ALA A 114 22.24 -11.91 1.47
N ASP A 115 21.90 -12.26 2.71
CA ASP A 115 20.68 -12.99 3.05
C ASP A 115 19.41 -12.17 2.70
N LEU A 116 19.40 -10.88 3.04
CA LEU A 116 18.34 -9.96 2.65
C LEU A 116 18.18 -9.87 1.11
N GLY A 117 19.31 -9.73 0.41
CA GLY A 117 19.34 -9.72 -1.07
C GLY A 117 18.82 -11.02 -1.67
N GLY A 118 19.17 -12.16 -1.09
CA GLY A 118 18.66 -13.48 -1.46
C GLY A 118 17.14 -13.58 -1.28
N GLY A 119 16.62 -13.08 -0.15
CA GLY A 119 15.20 -13.02 0.14
C GLY A 119 14.44 -12.18 -0.91
N PHE A 120 14.90 -10.97 -1.20
CA PHE A 120 14.30 -10.13 -2.24
C PHE A 120 14.39 -10.73 -3.63
N PHE A 121 15.52 -11.32 -3.97
CA PHE A 121 15.67 -12.00 -5.26
C PHE A 121 14.70 -13.17 -5.40
N GLY A 122 14.56 -13.99 -4.36
CA GLY A 122 13.62 -15.11 -4.34
C GLY A 122 12.17 -14.65 -4.49
N LEU A 123 11.76 -13.63 -3.73
CA LEU A 123 10.44 -13.01 -3.86
C LEU A 123 10.21 -12.48 -5.27
N GLY A 124 11.16 -11.72 -5.83
CA GLY A 124 11.05 -11.17 -7.18
C GLY A 124 10.93 -12.25 -8.29
N GLN A 125 11.59 -13.41 -8.13
CA GLN A 125 11.39 -14.52 -9.08
C GLN A 125 10.00 -15.15 -8.95
N MET A 126 9.47 -15.24 -7.72
CA MET A 126 8.12 -15.77 -7.48
C MET A 126 7.05 -14.81 -8.04
N CYS A 127 7.18 -13.51 -7.84
CA CYS A 127 6.26 -12.49 -8.39
C CYS A 127 6.09 -12.62 -9.91
N LYS A 128 7.17 -12.87 -10.65
CA LYS A 128 7.13 -13.03 -12.11
C LYS A 128 6.25 -14.20 -12.60
N THR A 129 5.88 -15.09 -11.70
CA THR A 129 5.02 -16.25 -12.02
C THR A 129 3.55 -16.03 -11.67
N ILE A 130 3.19 -14.83 -11.16
CA ILE A 130 1.81 -14.48 -10.80
C ILE A 130 1.16 -13.76 -11.99
N PRO A 131 0.07 -14.29 -12.54
CA PRO A 131 -0.74 -13.56 -13.52
C PRO A 131 -1.49 -12.42 -12.80
N LEU A 132 -1.28 -11.17 -13.23
CA LEU A 132 -1.83 -10.00 -12.55
C LEU A 132 -3.37 -9.94 -12.57
N GLU A 133 -3.98 -10.40 -13.66
CA GLU A 133 -5.45 -10.39 -13.79
C GLU A 133 -6.14 -11.52 -13.03
N ALA A 134 -5.42 -12.63 -12.76
CA ALA A 134 -5.95 -13.82 -12.12
C ALA A 134 -4.89 -14.52 -11.25
N PRO A 135 -4.46 -13.91 -10.13
CA PRO A 135 -3.36 -14.45 -9.31
C PRO A 135 -3.65 -15.84 -8.75
N TRP A 136 -4.91 -16.21 -8.60
CA TRP A 136 -5.35 -17.54 -8.18
C TRP A 136 -5.10 -18.65 -9.23
N GLU A 137 -4.84 -18.31 -10.47
CA GLU A 137 -4.48 -19.24 -11.55
C GLU A 137 -2.97 -19.55 -11.61
N ALA A 138 -2.15 -18.91 -10.78
CA ALA A 138 -0.76 -19.24 -10.69
C ALA A 138 -0.57 -20.71 -10.31
N LYS A 139 0.37 -21.42 -10.96
CA LYS A 139 0.63 -22.85 -10.79
C LYS A 139 0.79 -23.29 -9.32
N LYS A 140 1.24 -22.38 -8.45
CA LYS A 140 1.44 -22.64 -7.02
C LYS A 140 0.51 -21.81 -6.13
N ALA A 141 -0.55 -21.22 -6.68
CA ALA A 141 -1.44 -20.31 -5.95
C ALA A 141 -1.95 -20.92 -4.64
N ALA A 142 -2.57 -22.09 -4.68
CA ALA A 142 -3.08 -22.76 -3.49
C ALA A 142 -2.00 -23.03 -2.42
N LYS A 143 -0.77 -23.37 -2.84
CA LYS A 143 0.35 -23.56 -1.91
C LYS A 143 0.78 -22.26 -1.24
N TRP A 144 0.85 -21.18 -2.01
CA TRP A 144 1.28 -19.87 -1.50
C TRP A 144 0.19 -19.20 -0.68
N ASP A 145 -1.07 -19.41 -1.00
CA ASP A 145 -2.18 -18.89 -0.22
C ASP A 145 -2.34 -19.60 1.13
N ALA A 146 -1.96 -20.87 1.20
CA ALA A 146 -2.01 -21.67 2.44
C ALA A 146 -0.88 -21.36 3.45
N ILE A 147 0.08 -20.49 3.11
CA ILE A 147 1.18 -20.11 4.01
C ILE A 147 1.24 -18.60 4.20
N SER A 148 1.59 -18.16 5.41
CA SER A 148 1.86 -16.76 5.68
C SER A 148 3.28 -16.39 5.24
N LEU A 149 3.51 -15.07 5.07
CA LEU A 149 4.85 -14.55 4.84
C LEU A 149 5.80 -14.92 5.99
N ALA A 150 5.37 -14.85 7.24
CA ALA A 150 6.20 -15.24 8.38
C ALA A 150 6.70 -16.68 8.27
N LYS A 151 5.83 -17.60 7.83
CA LYS A 151 6.23 -19.00 7.60
C LYS A 151 7.24 -19.12 6.47
N TRP A 152 7.08 -18.36 5.40
CA TRP A 152 8.02 -18.32 4.28
C TRP A 152 9.37 -17.76 4.72
N LEU A 153 9.38 -16.64 5.45
CA LEU A 153 10.60 -16.01 5.98
C LEU A 153 11.39 -16.98 6.87
N GLY A 154 10.73 -17.69 7.78
CA GLY A 154 11.38 -18.67 8.65
C GLY A 154 12.09 -19.81 7.93
N GLY A 155 11.70 -20.11 6.69
CA GLY A 155 12.36 -21.13 5.86
C GLY A 155 13.33 -20.58 4.80
N ASN A 156 13.37 -19.26 4.58
CA ASN A 156 14.09 -18.65 3.46
C ASN A 156 15.01 -17.48 3.87
N THR A 157 15.08 -17.15 5.15
CA THR A 157 16.05 -16.21 5.72
C THR A 157 16.89 -16.92 6.79
N LEU A 158 18.20 -16.68 6.80
CA LEU A 158 19.16 -17.30 7.70
C LEU A 158 19.53 -16.39 8.87
N SER A 159 19.26 -15.11 8.72
CA SER A 159 19.67 -14.09 9.68
C SER A 159 18.48 -13.35 10.28
N LYS A 160 18.50 -13.20 11.61
CA LYS A 160 17.48 -12.41 12.30
C LYS A 160 17.35 -10.97 11.74
N PRO A 161 18.44 -10.22 11.46
CA PRO A 161 18.32 -8.88 10.90
C PRO A 161 17.62 -8.84 9.53
N ALA A 162 17.88 -9.80 8.65
CA ALA A 162 17.20 -9.87 7.35
C ALA A 162 15.72 -10.23 7.52
N HIS A 163 15.41 -11.19 8.38
CA HIS A 163 14.05 -11.56 8.74
C HIS A 163 13.26 -10.35 9.28
N ASP A 164 13.78 -9.71 10.33
CA ASP A 164 13.12 -8.60 11.02
C ASP A 164 12.87 -7.40 10.05
N LEU A 165 13.82 -7.16 9.15
CA LEU A 165 13.68 -6.06 8.18
C LEU A 165 12.58 -6.35 7.15
N LEU A 166 12.53 -7.57 6.62
CA LEU A 166 11.47 -7.98 5.68
C LEU A 166 10.09 -7.97 6.36
N GLU A 167 10.01 -8.47 7.58
CA GLU A 167 8.78 -8.44 8.37
C GLU A 167 8.32 -7.01 8.64
N THR A 168 9.24 -6.12 9.05
CA THR A 168 8.94 -4.70 9.30
C THR A 168 8.50 -3.98 8.04
N ALA A 169 9.14 -4.24 6.89
CA ALA A 169 8.76 -3.65 5.62
C ALA A 169 7.32 -4.02 5.22
N VAL A 170 6.95 -5.29 5.40
CA VAL A 170 5.59 -5.76 5.11
C VAL A 170 4.58 -5.19 6.10
N ALA A 171 4.88 -5.21 7.40
CA ALA A 171 4.00 -4.62 8.40
C ALA A 171 3.75 -3.12 8.15
N GLY A 172 4.78 -2.39 7.71
CA GLY A 172 4.65 -0.98 7.33
C GLY A 172 3.77 -0.75 6.10
N CYS A 173 3.83 -1.64 5.10
CA CYS A 173 3.05 -1.52 3.88
C CYS A 173 1.58 -1.96 4.06
N TYR A 174 1.34 -3.03 4.82
CA TYR A 174 0.01 -3.66 4.91
C TYR A 174 -0.68 -3.43 6.25
N THR A 175 -0.04 -2.78 7.22
CA THR A 175 -0.56 -2.57 8.59
C THR A 175 -0.97 -3.88 9.29
N SER A 176 -0.37 -4.99 8.88
CA SER A 176 -0.63 -6.34 9.40
C SER A 176 0.68 -7.07 9.63
N PRO A 177 0.78 -7.90 10.67
CA PRO A 177 1.97 -8.70 10.89
C PRO A 177 2.16 -9.73 9.76
N ALA A 178 3.40 -10.09 9.48
CA ALA A 178 3.73 -11.07 8.43
C ALA A 178 3.05 -12.44 8.63
N SER A 179 2.63 -12.77 9.86
CA SER A 179 1.87 -13.98 10.16
C SER A 179 0.45 -14.00 9.61
N GLU A 180 -0.13 -12.84 9.33
CA GLU A 180 -1.50 -12.68 8.84
C GLU A 180 -1.58 -12.36 7.34
N VAL A 181 -0.43 -12.11 6.71
CA VAL A 181 -0.35 -11.84 5.26
C VAL A 181 -0.11 -13.13 4.51
N SER A 182 -1.04 -13.51 3.62
CA SER A 182 -0.86 -14.64 2.70
C SER A 182 0.32 -14.40 1.76
N MET A 183 1.11 -15.44 1.52
CA MET A 183 2.22 -15.35 0.59
C MET A 183 1.77 -15.05 -0.84
N LEU A 184 0.63 -15.59 -1.28
CA LEU A 184 0.05 -15.29 -2.59
C LEU A 184 -0.33 -13.82 -2.72
N PHE A 185 -0.98 -13.26 -1.68
CA PHE A 185 -1.35 -11.85 -1.65
C PHE A 185 -0.12 -10.94 -1.74
N LEU A 186 0.93 -11.22 -0.96
CA LEU A 186 2.18 -10.47 -1.02
C LEU A 186 2.78 -10.47 -2.44
N LEU A 187 2.89 -11.66 -3.05
CA LEU A 187 3.47 -11.83 -4.39
C LEU A 187 2.67 -11.10 -5.48
N TYR A 188 1.38 -10.99 -5.31
CA TYR A 188 0.50 -10.24 -6.20
C TYR A 188 0.70 -8.74 -6.08
N GLN A 189 0.99 -8.25 -4.86
CA GLN A 189 1.13 -6.81 -4.58
C GLN A 189 2.53 -6.25 -4.90
N MET A 190 3.54 -7.11 -5.01
CA MET A 190 4.93 -6.72 -5.35
C MET A 190 5.15 -6.60 -6.85
#